data_d3da34d4bb404991e503729dbe8a3fa2
#
_entry.id   d3da34d4bb404991e503729dbe8a3fa2
#
_cell.length_a   1.000
_cell.length_b   1.000
_cell.length_c   1.000
_cell.angle_alpha   90.00
_cell.angle_beta   90.00
_cell.angle_gamma   90.00
#
_symmetry.space_group_name_H-M   'P 1'
#
loop_
_entity.id
_entity.type
_entity.pdbx_description
1 polymer ?
#
loop_
_entity_poly.entity_id
_entity_poly.type
_entity_poly.pdbx_seq_one_letter_code
_entity_poly.pdbx_strand_id
1 'polypeptide(L)'
;MKRNKDKNSYLKFLAVIDILKTYSNKENPLSIVQIQNYFKNQDFHLDYRLLDTYIHNYNEYYDDTIIQKVKIKNTNYYYYVHSTLDIMEAKAIVDLVYSSDFFTPKTKENYLKRMQSLF
;
A
#
# COMPACT_ATOMS: atom_id res chain seq x y z
N MET A 1 9.24 -23.13 -17.11
CA MET A 1 9.98 -22.53 -16.01
C MET A 1 9.96 -21.01 -16.04
N LYS A 2 10.05 -20.37 -17.20
CA LYS A 2 9.89 -18.93 -17.31
C LYS A 2 8.52 -18.44 -16.82
N ARG A 3 7.46 -19.21 -17.08
CA ARG A 3 6.09 -18.84 -16.65
C ARG A 3 5.93 -18.75 -15.15
N ASN A 4 6.54 -19.66 -14.38
CA ASN A 4 6.43 -19.64 -12.91
C ASN A 4 7.22 -18.46 -12.33
N LYS A 5 8.38 -18.16 -12.92
CA LYS A 5 9.21 -17.03 -12.49
C LYS A 5 8.52 -15.70 -12.79
N ASP A 6 7.92 -15.56 -13.96
CA ASP A 6 7.20 -14.35 -14.35
C ASP A 6 5.95 -14.16 -13.48
N LYS A 7 5.22 -15.24 -13.22
CA LYS A 7 4.05 -15.21 -12.36
C LYS A 7 4.41 -14.81 -10.93
N ASN A 8 5.50 -15.35 -10.40
CA ASN A 8 5.97 -15.01 -9.06
C ASN A 8 6.42 -13.54 -8.98
N SER A 9 7.09 -13.04 -10.01
CA SER A 9 7.50 -11.64 -10.08
C SER A 9 6.30 -10.70 -10.10
N TYR A 10 5.26 -11.06 -10.84
CA TYR A 10 4.03 -10.27 -10.91
C TYR A 10 3.31 -10.24 -9.55
N LEU A 11 3.20 -11.39 -8.89
CA LEU A 11 2.59 -11.47 -7.58
C LEU A 11 3.38 -10.69 -6.53
N LYS A 12 4.70 -10.73 -6.60
CA LYS A 12 5.57 -9.95 -5.72
C LYS A 12 5.37 -8.45 -5.93
N PHE A 13 5.31 -8.02 -7.18
CA PHE A 13 5.02 -6.63 -7.52
C PHE A 13 3.69 -6.17 -6.91
N LEU A 14 2.62 -6.93 -7.13
CA LEU A 14 1.31 -6.59 -6.58
C LEU A 14 1.32 -6.55 -5.06
N ALA A 15 2.00 -7.50 -4.42
CA ALA A 15 2.09 -7.55 -2.96
C ALA A 15 2.82 -6.33 -2.38
N VAL A 16 3.91 -5.91 -3.00
CA VAL A 16 4.67 -4.73 -2.58
C VAL A 16 3.82 -3.47 -2.71
N ILE A 17 3.14 -3.30 -3.84
CA ILE A 17 2.26 -2.14 -4.05
C ILE A 17 1.11 -2.15 -3.05
N ASP A 18 0.53 -3.30 -2.78
CA ASP A 18 -0.56 -3.43 -1.82
C ASP A 18 -0.13 -3.05 -0.40
N ILE A 19 1.07 -3.46 0.01
CA ILE A 19 1.65 -3.07 1.31
C ILE A 19 1.80 -1.56 1.40
N LEU A 20 2.37 -0.93 0.38
CA LEU A 20 2.55 0.52 0.35
C LEU A 20 1.19 1.23 0.39
N LYS A 21 0.23 0.76 -0.39
CA LYS A 21 -1.11 1.35 -0.44
C LYS A 21 -1.84 1.22 0.90
N THR A 22 -1.68 0.09 1.58
CA THR A 22 -2.42 -0.22 2.81
C THR A 22 -1.77 0.38 4.05
N TYR A 23 -0.43 0.36 4.14
CA TYR A 23 0.29 0.65 5.38
C TYR A 23 1.13 1.91 5.34
N SER A 24 1.24 2.60 4.20
CA SER A 24 2.04 3.81 4.13
C SER A 24 1.22 5.03 3.76
N ASN A 25 1.69 6.18 4.20
CA ASN A 25 1.21 7.49 3.80
C ASN A 25 2.34 8.50 4.02
N LYS A 26 2.09 9.79 3.73
CA LYS A 26 3.11 10.83 3.86
C LYS A 26 3.65 10.94 5.28
N GLU A 27 2.80 10.79 6.28
CA GLU A 27 3.16 10.89 7.69
C GLU A 27 3.85 9.64 8.20
N ASN A 28 3.59 8.48 7.57
CA ASN A 28 4.14 7.19 7.96
C ASN A 28 4.71 6.46 6.75
N PRO A 29 5.82 6.95 6.18
CA PRO A 29 6.47 6.25 5.08
C PRO A 29 7.18 5.00 5.56
N LEU A 30 7.40 4.04 4.67
CA LEU A 30 8.03 2.76 4.98
C LEU A 30 9.41 2.66 4.34
N SER A 31 10.38 2.18 5.11
CA SER A 31 11.69 1.80 4.58
C SER A 31 11.62 0.44 3.91
N ILE A 32 12.64 0.11 3.11
CA ILE A 32 12.71 -1.22 2.47
C ILE A 32 12.72 -2.35 3.51
N VAL A 33 13.37 -2.14 4.65
CA VAL A 33 13.41 -3.13 5.73
C VAL A 33 12.00 -3.37 6.29
N GLN A 34 11.23 -2.30 6.49
CA GLN A 34 9.86 -2.41 6.97
C GLN A 34 8.97 -3.12 5.96
N ILE A 35 9.12 -2.82 4.67
CA ILE A 35 8.38 -3.51 3.61
C ILE A 35 8.76 -4.99 3.57
N GLN A 36 10.06 -5.29 3.66
CA GLN A 36 10.56 -6.66 3.64
C GLN A 36 10.01 -7.47 4.81
N ASN A 37 9.80 -6.86 5.97
CA ASN A 37 9.27 -7.55 7.14
C ASN A 37 7.87 -8.13 6.94
N TYR A 38 7.09 -7.58 6.02
CA TYR A 38 5.78 -8.17 5.68
C TYR A 38 5.92 -9.50 4.93
N PHE A 39 7.11 -9.83 4.44
CA PHE A 39 7.38 -11.04 3.68
C PHE A 39 8.26 -12.04 4.44
N LYS A 40 8.52 -11.85 5.73
CA LYS A 40 9.53 -12.65 6.45
C LYS A 40 9.25 -14.14 6.51
N ASN A 41 8.00 -14.57 6.32
CA ASN A 41 7.62 -15.98 6.28
C ASN A 41 7.54 -16.52 4.85
N GLN A 42 7.97 -15.74 3.87
CA GLN A 42 7.94 -16.10 2.46
C GLN A 42 9.36 -16.04 1.89
N ASP A 43 9.62 -16.92 0.95
CA ASP A 43 10.91 -16.93 0.25
C ASP A 43 10.94 -15.80 -0.79
N PHE A 44 11.03 -14.58 -0.30
CA PHE A 44 11.05 -13.39 -1.13
C PHE A 44 12.06 -12.38 -0.59
N HIS A 45 13.00 -12.01 -1.43
CA HIS A 45 13.98 -10.98 -1.09
C HIS A 45 13.71 -9.73 -1.94
N LEU A 46 13.54 -8.60 -1.26
CA LEU A 46 13.31 -7.30 -1.89
C LEU A 46 14.53 -6.43 -1.69
N ASP A 47 15.23 -6.09 -2.78
CA ASP A 47 16.30 -5.12 -2.72
C ASP A 47 15.81 -3.74 -3.23
N TYR A 48 16.63 -2.70 -3.01
CA TYR A 48 16.21 -1.34 -3.35
C TYR A 48 16.09 -1.12 -4.87
N ARG A 49 16.85 -1.86 -5.68
CA ARG A 49 16.77 -1.75 -7.15
C ARG A 49 15.43 -2.30 -7.64
N LEU A 50 15.04 -3.44 -7.11
CA LEU A 50 13.76 -4.06 -7.46
C LEU A 50 12.60 -3.18 -7.01
N LEU A 51 12.68 -2.64 -5.80
CA LEU A 51 11.66 -1.73 -5.28
C LEU A 51 11.55 -0.47 -6.14
N ASP A 52 12.68 0.16 -6.49
CA ASP A 52 12.68 1.33 -7.37
C ASP A 52 12.08 1.02 -8.74
N THR A 53 12.36 -0.16 -9.29
CA THR A 53 11.78 -0.61 -10.57
C THR A 53 10.27 -0.77 -10.45
N TYR A 54 9.80 -1.39 -9.39
CA TYR A 54 8.36 -1.56 -9.15
C TYR A 54 7.65 -0.21 -9.04
N ILE A 55 8.24 0.72 -8.30
CA ILE A 55 7.65 2.05 -8.10
C ILE A 55 7.62 2.82 -9.43
N HIS A 56 8.73 2.79 -10.17
CA HIS A 56 8.81 3.47 -11.46
C HIS A 56 7.76 2.95 -12.44
N ASN A 57 7.64 1.62 -12.55
CA ASN A 57 6.68 1.01 -13.47
C ASN A 57 5.24 1.33 -13.07
N TYR A 58 4.94 1.32 -11.79
CA TYR A 58 3.60 1.65 -11.28
C TYR A 58 3.23 3.10 -11.57
N ASN A 59 4.13 4.02 -11.27
CA ASN A 59 3.91 5.44 -11.52
C ASN A 59 3.78 5.74 -13.01
N GLU A 60 4.62 5.12 -13.83
CA GLU A 60 4.57 5.29 -15.27
C GLU A 60 3.27 4.76 -15.87
N TYR A 61 2.80 3.61 -15.39
CA TYR A 61 1.53 3.03 -15.85
C TYR A 61 0.36 3.98 -15.65
N TYR A 62 0.30 4.65 -14.49
CA TYR A 62 -0.77 5.59 -14.17
C TYR A 62 -0.46 7.03 -14.59
N ASP A 63 0.71 7.27 -15.17
CA ASP A 63 1.17 8.60 -15.58
C ASP A 63 1.06 9.63 -14.44
N ASP A 64 1.45 9.21 -13.24
CA ASP A 64 1.36 10.04 -12.04
C ASP A 64 2.40 9.57 -11.02
N THR A 65 2.82 10.45 -10.12
CA THR A 65 3.72 10.12 -9.03
C THR A 65 2.93 9.65 -7.81
N ILE A 66 2.40 8.42 -7.90
CA ILE A 66 1.52 7.86 -6.88
C ILE A 66 2.33 7.35 -5.68
N ILE A 67 3.51 6.77 -5.94
CA ILE A 67 4.40 6.32 -4.88
C ILE A 67 5.62 7.22 -4.87
N GLN A 68 5.89 7.85 -3.73
CA GLN A 68 6.99 8.79 -3.58
C GLN A 68 8.08 8.24 -2.66
N LYS A 69 9.28 8.71 -2.89
CA LYS A 69 10.46 8.35 -2.12
C LYS A 69 10.96 9.60 -1.40
N VAL A 70 11.22 9.46 -0.11
CA VAL A 70 11.75 10.54 0.71
C VAL A 70 12.96 10.02 1.48
N LYS A 71 14.00 10.85 1.59
CA LYS A 71 15.21 10.49 2.32
C LYS A 71 15.20 11.17 3.68
N ILE A 72 15.27 10.38 4.74
CA ILE A 72 15.31 10.86 6.12
C ILE A 72 16.54 10.26 6.79
N LYS A 73 17.47 11.10 7.24
CA LYS A 73 18.71 10.66 7.91
C LYS A 73 19.46 9.56 7.14
N ASN A 74 19.66 9.80 5.83
CA ASN A 74 20.36 8.87 4.93
C ASN A 74 19.64 7.54 4.65
N THR A 75 18.40 7.41 5.07
CA THR A 75 17.56 6.23 4.77
C THR A 75 16.43 6.63 3.84
N ASN A 76 16.22 5.82 2.82
CA ASN A 76 15.11 6.03 1.89
C ASN A 76 13.84 5.43 2.46
N TYR A 77 12.76 6.21 2.43
CA TYR A 77 11.42 5.79 2.81
C TYR A 77 10.50 5.99 1.63
N TYR A 78 9.46 5.18 1.57
CA TYR A 78 8.53 5.16 0.45
C TYR A 78 7.12 5.27 0.99
N TYR A 79 6.25 5.99 0.28
CA TYR A 79 4.85 6.10 0.69
C TYR A 79 3.93 6.24 -0.51
N TYR A 80 2.72 5.75 -0.32
CA TYR A 80 1.65 5.86 -1.30
C TYR A 80 0.91 7.18 -1.09
N VAL A 81 0.71 7.93 -2.18
CA VAL A 81 -0.01 9.20 -2.13
C VAL A 81 -1.49 8.91 -2.33
N HIS A 82 -2.25 9.02 -1.26
CA HIS A 82 -3.71 8.87 -1.33
C HIS A 82 -4.31 10.20 -1.81
N SER A 83 -5.12 10.12 -2.87
CA SER A 83 -5.76 11.32 -3.41
C SER A 83 -6.83 11.83 -2.43
N THR A 84 -7.13 13.13 -2.53
CA THR A 84 -8.22 13.71 -1.74
C THR A 84 -9.55 13.01 -2.03
N LEU A 85 -9.76 12.61 -3.28
CA LEU A 85 -10.97 11.88 -3.66
C LEU A 85 -11.05 10.52 -2.98
N ASP A 86 -9.94 9.76 -2.93
CA ASP A 86 -9.90 8.47 -2.23
C ASP A 86 -10.24 8.62 -0.76
N ILE A 87 -9.70 9.65 -0.11
CA ILE A 87 -9.97 9.94 1.31
C ILE A 87 -11.43 10.31 1.51
N MET A 88 -12.00 11.13 0.64
CA MET A 88 -13.40 11.54 0.70
C MET A 88 -14.33 10.35 0.48
N GLU A 89 -14.01 9.47 -0.48
CA GLU A 89 -14.77 8.25 -0.71
C GLU A 89 -14.74 7.33 0.51
N ALA A 90 -13.58 7.16 1.12
CA ALA A 90 -13.44 6.34 2.33
C ALA A 90 -14.27 6.91 3.49
N LYS A 91 -14.27 8.22 3.67
CA LYS A 91 -15.10 8.88 4.69
C LYS A 91 -16.58 8.70 4.42
N ALA A 92 -17.01 8.82 3.16
CA ALA A 92 -18.39 8.61 2.77
C ALA A 92 -18.82 7.18 3.05
N ILE A 93 -17.98 6.19 2.78
CA ILE A 93 -18.26 4.78 3.07
C ILE A 93 -18.41 4.56 4.58
N VAL A 94 -17.50 5.13 5.38
CA VAL A 94 -17.58 5.03 6.85
C VAL A 94 -18.90 5.61 7.34
N ASP A 95 -19.29 6.79 6.86
CA ASP A 95 -20.55 7.43 7.25
C ASP A 95 -21.76 6.58 6.87
N LEU A 96 -21.76 5.99 5.68
CA LEU A 96 -22.83 5.09 5.23
C LEU A 96 -22.93 3.85 6.12
N VAL A 97 -21.79 3.24 6.46
CA VAL A 97 -21.75 2.06 7.31
C VAL A 97 -22.30 2.37 8.70
N TYR A 98 -21.91 3.51 9.28
CA TYR A 98 -22.37 3.89 10.62
C TYR A 98 -23.84 4.28 10.67
N SER A 99 -24.37 4.88 9.61
CA SER A 99 -25.77 5.30 9.57
C SER A 99 -26.71 4.20 9.05
N SER A 100 -26.17 3.07 8.60
CA SER A 100 -26.95 1.98 8.04
C SER A 100 -27.33 0.94 9.09
N ASP A 101 -28.60 0.54 9.13
CA ASP A 101 -29.08 -0.53 9.98
C ASP A 101 -28.77 -1.92 9.41
N PHE A 102 -28.25 -2.00 8.18
CA PHE A 102 -27.88 -3.27 7.54
C PHE A 102 -26.60 -3.88 8.11
N PHE A 103 -25.78 -3.08 8.78
CA PHE A 103 -24.49 -3.53 9.30
C PHE A 103 -24.55 -3.74 10.80
N THR A 104 -24.03 -4.88 11.28
CA THR A 104 -23.92 -5.13 12.71
C THR A 104 -22.84 -4.21 13.31
N PRO A 105 -22.89 -3.95 14.64
CA PRO A 105 -21.84 -3.16 15.30
C PRO A 105 -20.43 -3.71 15.05
N LYS A 106 -20.27 -5.03 15.03
CA LYS A 106 -18.98 -5.66 14.76
C LYS A 106 -18.49 -5.39 13.34
N THR A 107 -19.37 -5.45 12.35
CA THR A 107 -19.04 -5.14 10.96
C THR A 107 -18.66 -3.67 10.82
N LYS A 108 -19.38 -2.77 11.48
CA LYS A 108 -19.08 -1.33 11.48
C LYS A 108 -17.68 -1.08 12.07
N GLU A 109 -17.34 -1.73 13.16
CA GLU A 109 -16.03 -1.61 13.79
C GLU A 109 -14.91 -2.09 12.87
N ASN A 110 -15.11 -3.22 12.20
CA ASN A 110 -14.13 -3.76 11.25
C ASN A 110 -13.88 -2.82 10.08
N TYR A 111 -14.95 -2.22 9.53
CA TYR A 111 -14.83 -1.22 8.47
C TYR A 111 -14.06 0.00 8.93
N LEU A 112 -14.33 0.48 10.14
CA LEU A 112 -13.64 1.64 10.70
C LEU A 112 -12.14 1.39 10.82
N LYS A 113 -11.74 0.23 11.33
CA LYS A 113 -10.32 -0.15 11.46
C LYS A 113 -9.62 -0.16 10.11
N ARG A 114 -10.28 -0.70 9.07
CA ARG A 114 -9.72 -0.73 7.72
C ARG A 114 -9.58 0.66 7.13
N MET A 115 -10.56 1.53 7.35
CA MET A 115 -10.53 2.89 6.79
C MET A 115 -9.56 3.81 7.53
N GLN A 116 -9.32 3.58 8.81
CA GLN A 116 -8.35 4.36 9.59
C GLN A 116 -6.93 4.25 9.03
N SER A 117 -6.59 3.16 8.36
CA SER A 117 -5.29 3.01 7.71
C SER A 117 -5.12 3.97 6.53
N LEU A 118 -6.21 4.54 6.01
CA LEU A 118 -6.19 5.49 4.90
C LEU A 118 -6.13 6.96 5.35
N PHE A 119 -6.33 7.20 6.63
CA PHE A 119 -6.39 8.58 7.18
C PHE A 119 -5.08 8.94 7.93
#